data_e5b5fb694102a9d1bdd71d665263c2ec
#
_entry.id   e5b5fb694102a9d1bdd71d665263c2ec
#
_cell.length_a   1.000
_cell.length_b   1.000
_cell.length_c   1.000
_cell.angle_alpha   90.00
_cell.angle_beta   90.00
_cell.angle_gamma   90.00
#
_symmetry.space_group_name_H-M   'P 1'
#
loop_
_entity.id
_entity.type
_entity.pdbx_description
1 polymer ?
#
loop_
_entity_poly.entity_id
_entity_poly.type
_entity_poly.pdbx_seq_one_letter_code
_entity_poly.pdbx_strand_id
1 'polypeptide(L)'
;MSRWIHNMTAVVTVPAGIAAAFTLQAPAASAAPAAGMRQAGIARLAAASHQQTLASSLTLRHRLPLRLRAYRWAARQKGHPYVWGGTGPGFDCSGLVMEAYLHSGMRLPRTTTEMLASRKLIRIRHPRMGDLAFYGTGHVELFRRWGYTFGAHHYGTPVGLIHYGYGWKPTAFYRVR
;
A
#
# COMPACT_ATOMS: atom_id res chain seq x y z
N MET A 1 -12.99 -3.70 49.83
CA MET A 1 -13.39 -2.45 50.49
C MET A 1 -13.79 -1.52 49.35
N SER A 2 -15.04 -1.48 48.94
CA SER A 2 -16.22 -0.69 49.43
C SER A 2 -15.96 0.81 49.27
N ARG A 3 -16.67 1.51 48.42
CA ARG A 3 -17.98 2.16 48.57
C ARG A 3 -18.19 3.13 47.40
N TRP A 4 -19.29 3.03 46.66
CA TRP A 4 -20.63 3.64 46.83
C TRP A 4 -20.62 5.14 46.46
N ILE A 5 -21.33 5.48 45.35
CA ILE A 5 -22.72 5.92 45.06
C ILE A 5 -22.89 7.41 45.39
N HIS A 6 -23.51 8.19 44.53
CA HIS A 6 -24.89 8.69 44.69
C HIS A 6 -25.41 9.40 43.43
N ASN A 7 -26.58 8.90 43.02
CA ASN A 7 -27.55 9.58 42.15
C ASN A 7 -28.09 10.83 42.87
N MET A 8 -28.29 11.89 42.15
CA MET A 8 -29.23 12.95 42.56
C MET A 8 -30.07 13.38 41.36
N THR A 9 -31.29 12.88 41.36
CA THR A 9 -32.42 13.37 40.56
C THR A 9 -32.88 14.71 41.14
N ALA A 10 -32.87 15.75 40.31
CA ALA A 10 -33.51 17.01 40.62
C ALA A 10 -34.81 17.14 39.83
N VAL A 11 -35.91 17.07 40.53
CA VAL A 11 -37.25 17.43 40.06
C VAL A 11 -37.38 18.93 40.09
N VAL A 12 -37.71 19.55 38.95
CA VAL A 12 -38.10 20.95 38.90
C VAL A 12 -39.56 21.04 38.53
N THR A 13 -40.33 21.51 39.48
CA THR A 13 -41.73 21.85 39.41
C THR A 13 -41.99 23.10 38.59
N VAL A 14 -42.99 23.05 37.72
CA VAL A 14 -43.52 24.18 36.92
C VAL A 14 -44.62 24.88 37.73
N PRO A 15 -44.68 26.19 37.81
CA PRO A 15 -45.92 26.90 38.11
C PRO A 15 -46.60 27.42 36.84
N ALA A 16 -47.92 27.24 36.83
CA ALA A 16 -48.84 27.74 35.81
C ALA A 16 -49.10 29.24 35.99
N GLY A 17 -49.37 29.89 34.85
CA GLY A 17 -50.18 31.08 34.79
C GLY A 17 -49.55 32.25 34.04
N ILE A 18 -50.10 32.60 32.94
CA ILE A 18 -50.83 33.86 32.66
C ILE A 18 -50.94 34.00 31.12
N ALA A 19 -52.18 34.16 30.68
CA ALA A 19 -52.56 34.47 29.29
C ALA A 19 -52.19 35.89 28.93
N ALA A 20 -51.74 36.11 27.68
CA ALA A 20 -52.09 37.35 26.94
C ALA A 20 -51.60 37.33 25.50
N ALA A 21 -52.51 37.71 24.63
CA ALA A 21 -52.35 38.39 23.34
C ALA A 21 -51.75 37.65 22.16
N PHE A 22 -52.67 37.18 21.33
CA PHE A 22 -52.48 36.91 19.90
C PHE A 22 -52.12 38.20 19.18
N THR A 23 -50.92 38.31 18.67
CA THR A 23 -50.57 39.17 17.55
C THR A 23 -50.33 38.29 16.33
N LEU A 24 -51.19 38.41 15.35
CA LEU A 24 -50.97 37.84 14.00
C LEU A 24 -49.72 38.48 13.39
N GLN A 25 -48.65 37.75 13.37
CA GLN A 25 -47.46 38.12 12.59
C GLN A 25 -47.49 37.31 11.31
N ALA A 26 -47.59 37.98 10.18
CA ALA A 26 -47.50 37.38 8.87
C ALA A 26 -46.16 36.60 8.74
N PRO A 27 -46.14 35.44 8.06
CA PRO A 27 -44.89 34.71 7.84
C PRO A 27 -44.03 35.52 6.86
N ALA A 28 -42.93 36.03 7.36
CA ALA A 28 -41.85 36.50 6.50
C ALA A 28 -41.37 35.33 5.63
N ALA A 29 -41.53 35.51 4.34
CA ALA A 29 -40.99 34.57 3.34
C ALA A 29 -39.46 34.45 3.57
N SER A 30 -39.03 33.36 4.21
CA SER A 30 -37.63 32.99 4.36
C SER A 30 -37.11 32.58 2.99
N ALA A 31 -36.47 33.53 2.32
CA ALA A 31 -35.67 33.25 1.15
C ALA A 31 -34.31 32.71 1.59
N ALA A 32 -34.18 31.41 1.69
CA ALA A 32 -32.90 30.67 1.69
C ALA A 32 -33.20 29.19 1.35
N PRO A 33 -32.41 28.48 0.57
CA PRO A 33 -30.96 28.55 0.53
C PRO A 33 -30.36 28.30 -0.88
N ALA A 34 -29.98 29.30 -1.59
CA ALA A 34 -29.15 29.10 -2.79
C ALA A 34 -27.69 28.74 -2.48
N ALA A 35 -27.23 29.00 -1.27
CA ALA A 35 -25.85 28.72 -0.86
C ALA A 35 -25.58 27.22 -0.63
N GLY A 36 -26.52 26.48 -0.06
CA GLY A 36 -26.36 25.04 0.22
C GLY A 36 -26.28 24.18 -1.05
N MET A 37 -27.02 24.55 -2.10
CA MET A 37 -26.98 23.83 -3.37
C MET A 37 -25.66 23.99 -4.13
N ARG A 38 -25.02 25.16 -4.03
CA ARG A 38 -23.69 25.39 -4.65
C ARG A 38 -22.59 24.62 -3.93
N GLN A 39 -22.60 24.56 -2.59
CA GLN A 39 -21.64 23.77 -1.81
C GLN A 39 -21.79 22.27 -2.06
N ALA A 40 -23.01 21.74 -2.15
CA ALA A 40 -23.25 20.34 -2.49
C ALA A 40 -22.78 19.99 -3.92
N GLY A 41 -22.91 20.93 -4.86
CA GLY A 41 -22.41 20.77 -6.23
C GLY A 41 -20.86 20.69 -6.27
N ILE A 42 -20.18 21.59 -5.58
CA ILE A 42 -18.72 21.61 -5.50
C ILE A 42 -18.17 20.34 -4.82
N ALA A 43 -18.79 19.90 -3.74
CA ALA A 43 -18.40 18.66 -3.05
C ALA A 43 -18.58 17.42 -3.94
N ARG A 44 -19.67 17.34 -4.74
CA ARG A 44 -19.89 16.25 -5.69
C ARG A 44 -18.86 16.26 -6.83
N LEU A 45 -18.52 17.42 -7.37
CA LEU A 45 -17.50 17.56 -8.41
C LEU A 45 -16.11 17.18 -7.88
N ALA A 46 -15.75 17.58 -6.66
CA ALA A 46 -14.50 17.21 -6.01
C ALA A 46 -14.43 15.70 -5.75
N ALA A 47 -15.53 15.08 -5.30
CA ALA A 47 -15.60 13.63 -5.11
C ALA A 47 -15.49 12.87 -6.44
N ALA A 48 -16.13 13.33 -7.50
CA ALA A 48 -16.06 12.73 -8.83
C ALA A 48 -14.65 12.83 -9.42
N SER A 49 -13.98 13.98 -9.28
CA SER A 49 -12.59 14.14 -9.73
C SER A 49 -11.62 13.25 -8.96
N HIS A 50 -11.82 13.09 -7.66
CA HIS A 50 -11.01 12.19 -6.83
C HIS A 50 -11.20 10.72 -7.24
N GLN A 51 -12.45 10.29 -7.50
CA GLN A 51 -12.73 8.94 -8.00
C GLN A 51 -12.14 8.69 -9.39
N GLN A 52 -12.18 9.65 -10.29
CA GLN A 52 -11.54 9.56 -11.60
C GLN A 52 -10.02 9.44 -11.49
N THR A 53 -9.41 10.20 -10.60
CA THR A 53 -7.95 10.15 -10.35
C THR A 53 -7.54 8.78 -9.79
N LEU A 54 -8.31 8.24 -8.84
CA LEU A 54 -8.08 6.90 -8.30
C LEU A 54 -8.26 5.81 -9.36
N ALA A 55 -9.32 5.86 -10.16
CA ALA A 55 -9.57 4.93 -11.25
C ALA A 55 -8.45 4.97 -12.30
N SER A 56 -8.01 6.16 -12.69
CA SER A 56 -6.89 6.35 -13.62
C SER A 56 -5.58 5.82 -13.06
N SER A 57 -5.31 6.02 -11.78
CA SER A 57 -4.10 5.51 -11.12
C SER A 57 -4.09 3.99 -11.01
N LEU A 58 -5.24 3.37 -10.76
CA LEU A 58 -5.41 1.91 -10.74
C LEU A 58 -5.21 1.32 -12.14
N THR A 59 -5.79 1.93 -13.17
CA THR A 59 -5.63 1.52 -14.57
C THR A 59 -4.19 1.63 -15.02
N LEU A 60 -3.48 2.70 -14.65
CA LEU A 60 -2.07 2.87 -14.97
C LEU A 60 -1.19 1.84 -14.27
N ARG A 61 -1.50 1.48 -13.02
CA ARG A 61 -0.80 0.41 -12.30
C ARG A 61 -0.91 -0.94 -13.01
N HIS A 62 -2.08 -1.28 -13.55
CA HIS A 62 -2.28 -2.52 -14.32
C HIS A 62 -1.58 -2.51 -15.69
N ARG A 63 -1.31 -1.34 -16.27
CA ARG A 63 -0.56 -1.21 -17.54
C ARG A 63 0.94 -1.44 -17.39
N LEU A 64 1.48 -1.38 -16.18
CA LEU A 64 2.90 -1.65 -15.96
C LEU A 64 3.20 -3.15 -16.05
N PRO A 65 4.30 -3.54 -16.70
CA PRO A 65 4.75 -4.93 -16.70
C PRO A 65 4.85 -5.50 -15.28
N LEU A 66 4.51 -6.79 -15.13
CA LEU A 66 4.52 -7.50 -13.84
C LEU A 66 5.83 -7.26 -13.06
N ARG A 67 6.98 -7.47 -13.70
CA ARG A 67 8.30 -7.25 -13.10
C ARG A 67 8.50 -5.83 -12.55
N LEU A 68 7.97 -4.82 -13.22
CA LEU A 68 8.12 -3.43 -12.78
C LEU A 68 7.20 -3.13 -11.58
N ARG A 69 6.01 -3.74 -11.53
CA ARG A 69 5.14 -3.66 -10.34
C ARG A 69 5.82 -4.31 -9.13
N ALA A 70 6.41 -5.50 -9.33
CA ALA A 70 7.17 -6.21 -8.30
C ALA A 70 8.35 -5.36 -7.80
N TYR A 71 9.15 -4.81 -8.70
CA TYR A 71 10.24 -3.93 -8.32
C TYR A 71 9.77 -2.72 -7.50
N ARG A 72 8.68 -2.06 -7.92
CA ARG A 72 8.13 -0.90 -7.21
C ARG A 72 7.62 -1.26 -5.81
N TRP A 73 7.03 -2.44 -5.66
CA TRP A 73 6.63 -2.90 -4.34
C TRP A 73 7.84 -3.16 -3.44
N ALA A 74 8.84 -3.90 -3.94
CA ALA A 74 10.08 -4.17 -3.21
C ALA A 74 10.79 -2.87 -2.82
N ALA A 75 10.86 -1.88 -3.71
CA ALA A 75 11.51 -0.61 -3.44
C ALA A 75 10.88 0.17 -2.27
N ARG A 76 9.59 -0.03 -1.98
CA ARG A 76 8.93 0.53 -0.80
C ARG A 76 9.33 -0.15 0.50
N GLN A 77 9.95 -1.34 0.43
CA GLN A 77 10.48 -2.07 1.58
C GLN A 77 11.92 -1.65 1.92
N LYS A 78 12.48 -0.64 1.25
CA LYS A 78 13.81 -0.12 1.53
C LYS A 78 13.96 0.24 3.02
N GLY A 79 15.08 -0.19 3.61
CA GLY A 79 15.39 0.08 5.01
C GLY A 79 14.95 -1.01 5.99
N HIS A 80 14.06 -1.92 5.60
CA HIS A 80 13.72 -3.07 6.45
C HIS A 80 14.94 -3.98 6.68
N PRO A 81 15.06 -4.61 7.86
CA PRO A 81 16.19 -5.48 8.17
C PRO A 81 16.17 -6.77 7.34
N TYR A 82 17.36 -7.34 7.13
CA TYR A 82 17.48 -8.72 6.69
C TYR A 82 17.10 -9.66 7.85
N VAL A 83 16.15 -10.56 7.60
CA VAL A 83 15.73 -11.59 8.55
C VAL A 83 15.64 -12.92 7.79
N TRP A 84 16.42 -13.92 8.21
CA TRP A 84 16.37 -15.26 7.63
C TRP A 84 14.98 -15.87 7.76
N GLY A 85 14.42 -16.37 6.67
CA GLY A 85 13.05 -16.86 6.63
C GLY A 85 11.98 -15.77 6.62
N GLY A 86 12.37 -14.50 6.64
CA GLY A 86 11.45 -13.37 6.72
C GLY A 86 10.70 -13.08 5.41
N THR A 87 9.42 -12.73 5.55
CA THR A 87 8.52 -12.29 4.45
C THR A 87 7.88 -10.93 4.73
N GLY A 88 8.30 -10.26 5.82
CA GLY A 88 7.90 -8.93 6.27
C GLY A 88 7.48 -8.89 7.75
N PRO A 89 7.76 -7.78 8.46
CA PRO A 89 8.47 -6.55 8.07
C PRO A 89 9.99 -6.66 8.01
N GLY A 90 10.59 -7.83 8.22
CA GLY A 90 11.96 -8.17 7.85
C GLY A 90 11.92 -9.21 6.74
N PHE A 91 12.91 -9.23 5.86
CA PHE A 91 12.92 -10.07 4.66
C PHE A 91 14.23 -10.84 4.51
N ASP A 92 14.16 -12.07 4.00
CA ASP A 92 15.30 -12.66 3.31
C ASP A 92 15.21 -12.40 1.79
N CYS A 93 16.22 -12.84 1.05
CA CYS A 93 16.34 -12.58 -0.39
C CYS A 93 15.14 -13.09 -1.19
N SER A 94 14.76 -14.34 -1.00
CA SER A 94 13.65 -14.97 -1.70
C SER A 94 12.29 -14.54 -1.16
N GLY A 95 12.18 -14.25 0.14
CA GLY A 95 10.97 -13.72 0.77
C GLY A 95 10.59 -12.36 0.22
N LEU A 96 11.53 -11.43 0.08
CA LEU A 96 11.28 -10.13 -0.54
C LEU A 96 10.82 -10.28 -1.99
N VAL A 97 11.47 -11.14 -2.77
CA VAL A 97 11.11 -11.40 -4.17
C VAL A 97 9.73 -12.03 -4.27
N MET A 98 9.45 -13.05 -3.45
CA MET A 98 8.15 -13.72 -3.40
C MET A 98 7.03 -12.73 -3.10
N GLU A 99 7.16 -11.93 -2.04
CA GLU A 99 6.16 -10.94 -1.65
C GLU A 99 5.97 -9.83 -2.71
N ALA A 100 7.07 -9.37 -3.32
CA ALA A 100 7.01 -8.38 -4.38
C ALA A 100 6.17 -8.86 -5.57
N TYR A 101 6.36 -10.11 -5.98
CA TYR A 101 5.59 -10.71 -7.06
C TYR A 101 4.17 -11.07 -6.64
N LEU A 102 3.94 -11.53 -5.40
CA LEU A 102 2.61 -11.80 -4.85
C LEU A 102 1.74 -10.54 -4.87
N HIS A 103 2.25 -9.43 -4.39
CA HIS A 103 1.56 -8.13 -4.43
C HIS A 103 1.38 -7.55 -5.84
N SER A 104 2.05 -8.15 -6.80
CA SER A 104 1.90 -7.83 -8.22
C SER A 104 0.99 -8.79 -8.97
N GLY A 105 0.37 -9.75 -8.26
CA GLY A 105 -0.57 -10.71 -8.82
C GLY A 105 0.06 -12.02 -9.30
N MET A 106 1.31 -12.33 -8.92
CA MET A 106 1.99 -13.59 -9.28
C MET A 106 2.61 -14.25 -8.05
N ARG A 107 2.15 -15.45 -7.73
CA ARG A 107 2.72 -16.26 -6.64
C ARG A 107 3.96 -17.00 -7.12
N LEU A 108 5.10 -16.74 -6.51
CA LEU A 108 6.34 -17.52 -6.68
C LEU A 108 6.52 -18.49 -5.51
N PRO A 109 7.30 -19.58 -5.67
CA PRO A 109 7.73 -20.43 -4.57
C PRO A 109 8.53 -19.68 -3.52
N ARG A 110 8.63 -20.26 -2.30
CA ARG A 110 9.26 -19.58 -1.16
C ARG A 110 10.78 -19.48 -1.28
N THR A 111 11.43 -20.54 -1.74
CA THR A 111 12.88 -20.63 -1.76
C THR A 111 13.45 -20.40 -3.16
N THR A 112 14.71 -19.96 -3.22
CA THR A 112 15.44 -19.80 -4.49
C THR A 112 15.50 -21.08 -5.32
N THR A 113 15.73 -22.21 -4.67
CA THR A 113 15.78 -23.53 -5.34
C THR A 113 14.44 -23.90 -5.95
N GLU A 114 13.36 -23.74 -5.19
CA GLU A 114 12.00 -23.98 -5.69
C GLU A 114 11.62 -23.01 -6.82
N MET A 115 12.03 -21.73 -6.72
CA MET A 115 11.83 -20.75 -7.79
C MET A 115 12.48 -21.24 -9.09
N LEU A 116 13.75 -21.67 -9.03
CA LEU A 116 14.50 -22.18 -10.20
C LEU A 116 13.89 -23.45 -10.76
N ALA A 117 13.39 -24.35 -9.91
CA ALA A 117 12.70 -25.57 -10.33
C ALA A 117 11.31 -25.31 -10.91
N SER A 118 10.73 -24.14 -10.65
CA SER A 118 9.38 -23.81 -11.10
C SER A 118 9.34 -23.51 -12.60
N ARG A 119 8.22 -23.89 -13.26
CA ARG A 119 7.98 -23.52 -14.66
C ARG A 119 7.60 -22.05 -14.85
N LYS A 120 7.64 -21.24 -13.78
CA LYS A 120 7.25 -19.83 -13.82
C LYS A 120 8.36 -18.91 -14.29
N LEU A 121 9.59 -19.40 -14.42
CA LEU A 121 10.76 -18.62 -14.79
C LEU A 121 11.25 -18.97 -16.19
N ILE A 122 11.63 -17.95 -16.96
CA ILE A 122 12.32 -18.07 -18.23
C ILE A 122 13.71 -17.46 -18.08
N ARG A 123 14.75 -18.22 -18.41
CA ARG A 123 16.12 -17.69 -18.45
C ARG A 123 16.25 -16.66 -19.57
N ILE A 124 16.90 -15.54 -19.29
CA ILE A 124 17.08 -14.42 -20.21
C ILE A 124 18.53 -13.94 -20.21
N ARG A 125 18.96 -13.35 -21.35
CA ARG A 125 20.30 -12.74 -21.48
C ARG A 125 20.28 -11.22 -21.25
N HIS A 126 19.18 -10.58 -21.54
CA HIS A 126 19.02 -9.11 -21.43
C HIS A 126 17.96 -8.79 -20.36
N PRO A 127 18.39 -8.70 -19.08
CA PRO A 127 17.48 -8.40 -17.97
C PRO A 127 16.99 -6.95 -18.04
N ARG A 128 15.78 -6.74 -17.58
CA ARG A 128 15.15 -5.44 -17.40
C ARG A 128 14.81 -5.25 -15.94
N MET A 129 14.66 -4.02 -15.49
CA MET A 129 14.29 -3.70 -14.11
C MET A 129 13.14 -4.58 -13.61
N GLY A 130 13.37 -5.24 -12.46
CA GLY A 130 12.44 -6.14 -11.82
C GLY A 130 12.55 -7.60 -12.27
N ASP A 131 13.31 -7.94 -13.32
CA ASP A 131 13.68 -9.34 -13.59
C ASP A 131 14.53 -9.89 -12.43
N LEU A 132 14.59 -11.20 -12.28
CA LEU A 132 15.30 -11.86 -11.20
C LEU A 132 16.77 -12.06 -11.55
N ALA A 133 17.66 -11.71 -10.62
CA ALA A 133 19.09 -11.94 -10.67
C ALA A 133 19.45 -13.02 -9.65
N PHE A 134 19.87 -14.18 -10.09
CA PHE A 134 20.26 -15.29 -9.24
C PHE A 134 21.78 -15.36 -9.07
N TYR A 135 22.21 -15.64 -7.87
CA TYR A 135 23.60 -15.88 -7.47
C TYR A 135 23.73 -17.36 -7.07
N GLY A 136 23.96 -18.20 -8.06
CA GLY A 136 23.84 -19.65 -7.89
C GLY A 136 22.39 -20.06 -7.58
N THR A 137 22.25 -21.04 -6.68
CA THR A 137 20.94 -21.53 -6.22
C THR A 137 20.54 -20.95 -4.86
N GLY A 138 21.46 -20.27 -4.17
CA GLY A 138 21.28 -19.85 -2.77
C GLY A 138 20.75 -18.43 -2.58
N HIS A 139 20.82 -17.58 -3.60
CA HIS A 139 20.43 -16.17 -3.44
C HIS A 139 19.78 -15.57 -4.67
N VAL A 140 18.84 -14.65 -4.46
CA VAL A 140 18.09 -13.97 -5.53
C VAL A 140 17.80 -12.51 -5.16
N GLU A 141 17.91 -11.63 -6.12
CA GLU A 141 17.56 -10.21 -6.01
C GLU A 141 16.82 -9.73 -7.26
N LEU A 142 16.24 -8.55 -7.21
CA LEU A 142 15.61 -7.92 -8.36
C LEU A 142 16.64 -7.13 -9.16
N PHE A 143 16.77 -7.40 -10.44
CA PHE A 143 17.63 -6.62 -11.32
C PHE A 143 17.18 -5.15 -11.39
N ARG A 144 18.10 -4.22 -11.22
CA ARG A 144 17.83 -2.79 -11.33
C ARG A 144 18.38 -2.23 -12.65
N ARG A 145 19.66 -2.41 -12.85
CA ARG A 145 20.45 -2.07 -14.04
C ARG A 145 21.81 -2.81 -13.96
N TRP A 146 22.57 -2.82 -15.01
CA TRP A 146 23.91 -3.42 -14.96
C TRP A 146 24.74 -2.84 -13.82
N GLY A 147 25.40 -3.70 -13.09
CA GLY A 147 26.14 -3.37 -11.86
C GLY A 147 25.27 -3.25 -10.61
N TYR A 148 23.93 -3.29 -10.71
CA TYR A 148 23.06 -3.08 -9.54
C TYR A 148 21.84 -3.99 -9.53
N THR A 149 21.58 -4.53 -8.34
CA THR A 149 20.34 -5.23 -7.98
C THR A 149 19.67 -4.52 -6.82
N PHE A 150 18.48 -4.94 -6.47
CA PHE A 150 17.72 -4.46 -5.32
C PHE A 150 17.18 -5.67 -4.56
N GLY A 151 17.49 -5.78 -3.26
CA GLY A 151 17.12 -6.95 -2.49
C GLY A 151 17.37 -6.84 -1.00
N ALA A 152 17.10 -7.95 -0.31
CA ALA A 152 17.54 -8.25 1.04
C ALA A 152 18.81 -9.11 0.93
N HIS A 153 19.98 -8.51 1.18
CA HIS A 153 21.26 -9.10 0.78
C HIS A 153 21.78 -10.09 1.82
N HIS A 154 22.07 -9.64 3.03
CA HIS A 154 22.54 -10.46 4.15
C HIS A 154 22.31 -9.74 5.49
N TYR A 155 22.58 -10.44 6.59
CA TYR A 155 22.54 -9.85 7.94
C TYR A 155 23.36 -8.57 8.04
N GLY A 156 22.82 -7.59 8.75
CA GLY A 156 23.44 -6.28 8.92
C GLY A 156 23.25 -5.32 7.74
N THR A 157 22.74 -5.80 6.60
CA THR A 157 22.45 -4.95 5.45
C THR A 157 20.93 -4.79 5.30
N PRO A 158 20.38 -3.57 5.38
CA PRO A 158 18.97 -3.36 5.16
C PRO A 158 18.59 -3.58 3.69
N VAL A 159 17.34 -3.90 3.46
CA VAL A 159 16.76 -3.98 2.10
C VAL A 159 17.10 -2.71 1.32
N GLY A 160 17.69 -2.87 0.16
CA GLY A 160 18.15 -1.72 -0.59
C GLY A 160 18.79 -2.05 -1.94
N LEU A 161 19.45 -1.02 -2.48
CA LEU A 161 20.23 -1.12 -3.71
C LEU A 161 21.58 -1.76 -3.39
N ILE A 162 21.93 -2.81 -4.12
CA ILE A 162 23.16 -3.57 -3.97
C ILE A 162 23.99 -3.37 -5.24
N HIS A 163 25.23 -2.94 -5.07
CA HIS A 163 26.21 -2.92 -6.15
C HIS A 163 26.90 -4.29 -6.23
N TYR A 164 26.78 -4.95 -7.36
CA TYR A 164 27.49 -6.20 -7.62
C TYR A 164 28.74 -5.93 -8.47
N GLY A 165 29.85 -6.54 -8.10
CA GLY A 165 31.15 -6.32 -8.74
C GLY A 165 32.09 -7.51 -8.57
N TYR A 166 33.34 -7.23 -8.20
CA TYR A 166 34.36 -8.26 -8.01
C TYR A 166 33.92 -9.35 -7.03
N GLY A 167 33.90 -10.60 -7.51
CA GLY A 167 33.56 -11.80 -6.71
C GLY A 167 32.09 -12.05 -6.43
N TRP A 168 31.22 -11.06 -6.58
CA TRP A 168 29.78 -11.21 -6.34
C TRP A 168 29.00 -10.71 -7.56
N LYS A 169 28.68 -11.62 -8.47
CA LYS A 169 27.93 -11.32 -9.71
C LYS A 169 26.79 -12.31 -9.89
N PRO A 170 25.63 -11.87 -10.41
CA PRO A 170 24.58 -12.80 -10.81
C PRO A 170 25.10 -13.83 -11.82
N THR A 171 24.80 -15.09 -11.57
CA THR A 171 25.16 -16.21 -12.45
C THR A 171 24.14 -16.41 -13.57
N ALA A 172 22.91 -15.96 -13.35
CA ALA A 172 21.83 -16.04 -14.33
C ALA A 172 20.73 -15.02 -14.05
N PHE A 173 20.02 -14.64 -15.11
CA PHE A 173 18.84 -13.80 -15.03
C PHE A 173 17.61 -14.52 -15.52
N TYR A 174 16.47 -14.26 -14.87
CA TYR A 174 15.20 -14.87 -15.21
C TYR A 174 14.08 -13.84 -15.22
N ARG A 175 13.11 -14.09 -16.09
CA ARG A 175 11.85 -13.36 -16.13
C ARG A 175 10.71 -14.25 -15.67
N VAL A 176 9.83 -13.71 -14.86
CA VAL A 176 8.58 -14.37 -14.45
C VAL A 176 7.58 -14.25 -15.61
N ARG A 177 6.94 -15.41 -15.95
CA ARG A 177 5.92 -15.52 -17.01
C ARG A 177 4.55 -15.15 -16.46
#